data_0d5a1758e51e223b8dc91f8043fd274f
#
_entry.id   0d5a1758e51e223b8dc91f8043fd274f
#
_cell.length_a   1.000
_cell.length_b   1.000
_cell.length_c   1.000
_cell.angle_alpha   90.00
_cell.angle_beta   90.00
_cell.angle_gamma   90.00
#
_symmetry.space_group_name_H-M   'P 1'
#
loop_
_entity.id
_entity.type
_entity.pdbx_description
1 polymer ?
#
loop_
_entity_poly.entity_id
_entity_poly.type
_entity_poly.pdbx_seq_one_letter_code
_entity_poly.pdbx_strand_id
1 'polypeptide(L)'
;MSLFVEIEKQLGNFHLNVRFQAETETLALLGASGCGKSMTLKCIAGIMTPDRGRIVLNGRVLFDSEARIDLPPQQRRVGYLFQNYALFPTMTVEKNILCGIRSGSKAEKNAALTATLHRFRLEGLEKRYPAQLSGGQQQRVALVRILCSQPEVILLDEPFSALDSYLKWDLELKLSDFLENFSGPILWVSHDRGEVFRNCKRVCILDQGASQGTFTLRQLFHEPETEAAARLSGCKNIVEAVPAGSAVTLPAWGLTLNCGKPVPADVRQAGIRARHVMTVPEGTPDAFYCTVERVIQDVFTTIVLLRPEGAADGAPLLRMELERDDWRRLNRPEGLWIAVQPRDVLLLK
;
A
#
# COMPACT_ATOMS: atom_id res chain seq x y z
N MET A 1 2.29 -22.61 -1.23
CA MET A 1 1.92 -22.15 -2.58
C MET A 1 2.72 -20.90 -2.88
N SER A 2 3.09 -20.65 -4.15
CA SER A 2 3.90 -19.49 -4.50
C SER A 2 3.50 -18.90 -5.85
N LEU A 3 3.67 -17.58 -5.97
CA LEU A 3 3.54 -16.83 -7.21
C LEU A 3 4.87 -16.13 -7.50
N PHE A 4 5.48 -16.43 -8.63
CA PHE A 4 6.65 -15.73 -9.16
C PHE A 4 6.21 -14.87 -10.34
N VAL A 5 6.64 -13.62 -10.36
CA VAL A 5 6.35 -12.63 -11.40
C VAL A 5 7.63 -11.92 -11.79
N GLU A 6 7.98 -11.97 -13.07
CA GLU A 6 9.04 -11.20 -13.69
C GLU A 6 8.54 -10.82 -15.08
N ILE A 7 8.14 -9.57 -15.27
CA ILE A 7 7.47 -9.12 -16.49
C ILE A 7 7.91 -7.72 -16.90
N GLU A 8 7.94 -7.51 -18.20
CA GLU A 8 8.09 -6.20 -18.83
C GLU A 8 6.88 -5.91 -19.72
N LYS A 9 6.44 -4.66 -19.72
CA LYS A 9 5.36 -4.19 -20.58
C LYS A 9 5.55 -2.73 -20.98
N GLN A 10 5.57 -2.47 -22.28
CA GLN A 10 5.59 -1.11 -22.81
C GLN A 10 4.18 -0.65 -23.14
N LEU A 11 3.78 0.52 -22.68
CA LEU A 11 2.51 1.17 -23.01
C LEU A 11 2.76 2.66 -23.32
N GLY A 12 2.86 3.01 -24.58
CA GLY A 12 3.27 4.35 -24.98
C GLY A 12 4.61 4.72 -24.36
N ASN A 13 4.65 5.80 -23.59
CA ASN A 13 5.85 6.26 -22.89
C ASN A 13 6.06 5.58 -21.52
N PHE A 14 5.13 4.74 -21.06
CA PHE A 14 5.25 4.06 -19.77
C PHE A 14 5.85 2.67 -19.95
N HIS A 15 6.91 2.38 -19.20
CA HIS A 15 7.57 1.08 -19.16
C HIS A 15 7.39 0.42 -17.80
N LEU A 16 6.72 -0.73 -17.79
CA LEU A 16 6.59 -1.59 -16.61
C LEU A 16 7.72 -2.62 -16.63
N ASN A 17 8.48 -2.71 -15.52
CA ASN A 17 9.48 -3.73 -15.27
C ASN A 17 9.38 -4.19 -13.83
N VAL A 18 8.69 -5.30 -13.58
CA VAL A 18 8.31 -5.74 -12.25
C VAL A 18 8.80 -7.16 -11.99
N ARG A 19 9.50 -7.33 -10.85
CA ARG A 19 9.97 -8.64 -10.38
C ARG A 19 9.69 -8.77 -8.89
N PHE A 20 8.94 -9.83 -8.50
CA PHE A 20 8.72 -10.21 -7.11
C PHE A 20 8.29 -11.68 -6.98
N GLN A 21 8.34 -12.17 -5.74
CA GLN A 21 7.80 -13.47 -5.36
C GLN A 21 6.90 -13.32 -4.13
N ALA A 22 5.71 -13.89 -4.18
CA ALA A 22 4.79 -14.03 -3.07
C ALA A 22 4.61 -15.52 -2.72
N GLU A 23 4.60 -15.83 -1.43
CA GLU A 23 4.30 -17.17 -0.92
C GLU A 23 2.87 -17.21 -0.37
N THR A 24 2.59 -18.15 0.53
CA THR A 24 1.28 -18.23 1.23
C THR A 24 1.17 -17.06 2.23
N GLU A 25 1.01 -15.86 1.72
CA GLU A 25 0.95 -14.61 2.47
C GLU A 25 0.17 -13.53 1.69
N THR A 26 -0.19 -12.45 2.37
CA THR A 26 -0.66 -11.23 1.72
C THR A 26 0.54 -10.31 1.45
N LEU A 27 0.87 -10.13 0.16
CA LEU A 27 1.89 -9.20 -0.33
C LEU A 27 1.21 -7.94 -0.86
N ALA A 28 1.54 -6.77 -0.30
CA ALA A 28 1.09 -5.51 -0.86
C ALA A 28 1.92 -5.12 -2.10
N LEU A 29 1.28 -4.53 -3.10
CA LEU A 29 1.93 -3.72 -4.12
C LEU A 29 1.68 -2.25 -3.80
N LEU A 30 2.71 -1.53 -3.37
CA LEU A 30 2.62 -0.14 -2.93
C LEU A 30 3.39 0.77 -3.87
N GLY A 31 2.86 1.95 -4.15
CA GLY A 31 3.49 2.95 -5.02
C GLY A 31 2.54 4.07 -5.38
N ALA A 32 3.05 5.13 -5.97
CA ALA A 32 2.26 6.27 -6.42
C ALA A 32 1.15 5.88 -7.41
N SER A 33 0.16 6.75 -7.60
CA SER A 33 -0.84 6.55 -8.66
C SER A 33 -0.14 6.51 -10.03
N GLY A 34 -0.55 5.57 -10.89
CA GLY A 34 0.05 5.40 -12.22
C GLY A 34 1.36 4.60 -12.27
N CYS A 35 1.94 4.15 -11.14
CA CYS A 35 3.21 3.39 -11.15
C CYS A 35 3.12 1.94 -11.66
N GLY A 36 1.94 1.47 -12.12
CA GLY A 36 1.79 0.15 -12.77
C GLY A 36 1.18 -0.96 -11.93
N LYS A 37 0.71 -0.71 -10.70
CA LYS A 37 0.13 -1.73 -9.79
C LYS A 37 -1.00 -2.54 -10.43
N SER A 38 -2.07 -1.87 -10.86
CA SER A 38 -3.22 -2.53 -11.51
C SER A 38 -2.84 -3.19 -12.84
N MET A 39 -1.85 -2.64 -13.55
CA MET A 39 -1.31 -3.24 -14.77
C MET A 39 -0.63 -4.58 -14.47
N THR A 40 0.18 -4.64 -13.42
CA THR A 40 0.80 -5.87 -12.93
C THR A 40 -0.26 -6.93 -12.61
N LEU A 41 -1.32 -6.55 -11.87
CA LEU A 41 -2.43 -7.49 -11.58
C LEU A 41 -3.14 -7.99 -12.85
N LYS A 42 -3.37 -7.10 -13.82
CA LYS A 42 -3.97 -7.48 -15.12
C LYS A 42 -3.08 -8.43 -15.93
N CYS A 43 -1.76 -8.24 -15.88
CA CYS A 43 -0.80 -9.16 -16.49
C CYS A 43 -0.86 -10.55 -15.84
N ILE A 44 -0.91 -10.63 -14.51
CA ILE A 44 -1.02 -11.91 -13.78
C ILE A 44 -2.34 -12.61 -14.10
N ALA A 45 -3.43 -11.86 -14.17
CA ALA A 45 -4.75 -12.39 -14.49
C ALA A 45 -4.92 -12.82 -15.96
N GLY A 46 -3.99 -12.44 -16.85
CA GLY A 46 -4.06 -12.73 -18.30
C GLY A 46 -5.04 -11.82 -19.06
N ILE A 47 -5.42 -10.69 -18.46
CA ILE A 47 -6.25 -9.65 -19.08
C ILE A 47 -5.37 -8.77 -19.99
N MET A 48 -4.10 -8.66 -19.65
CA MET A 48 -3.09 -7.97 -20.43
C MET A 48 -1.88 -8.91 -20.61
N THR A 49 -1.39 -9.04 -21.83
CA THR A 49 -0.21 -9.84 -22.14
C THR A 49 1.04 -9.00 -21.94
N PRO A 50 2.00 -9.43 -21.07
CA PRO A 50 3.32 -8.81 -21.00
C PRO A 50 4.07 -8.92 -22.33
N ASP A 51 5.05 -8.02 -22.58
CA ASP A 51 5.89 -8.11 -23.77
C ASP A 51 7.02 -9.11 -23.57
N ARG A 52 7.56 -9.20 -22.34
CA ARG A 52 8.63 -10.15 -21.96
C ARG A 52 8.43 -10.65 -20.55
N GLY A 53 9.12 -11.76 -20.25
CA GLY A 53 9.25 -12.28 -18.89
C GLY A 53 8.44 -13.54 -18.65
N ARG A 54 8.19 -13.81 -17.36
CA ARG A 54 7.61 -15.07 -16.91
C ARG A 54 6.71 -14.89 -15.70
N ILE A 55 5.57 -15.61 -15.67
CA ILE A 55 4.67 -15.70 -14.52
C ILE A 55 4.45 -17.17 -14.19
N VAL A 56 4.74 -17.55 -12.95
CA VAL A 56 4.60 -18.94 -12.49
C VAL A 56 3.77 -18.97 -11.21
N LEU A 57 2.71 -19.78 -11.19
CA LEU A 57 1.85 -20.00 -10.04
C LEU A 57 1.91 -21.49 -9.63
N ASN A 58 2.37 -21.79 -8.43
CA ASN A 58 2.47 -23.15 -7.88
C ASN A 58 3.25 -24.12 -8.83
N GLY A 59 4.33 -23.65 -9.44
CA GLY A 59 5.13 -24.40 -10.40
C GLY A 59 4.53 -24.46 -11.81
N ARG A 60 3.29 -24.01 -12.02
CA ARG A 60 2.66 -23.94 -13.33
C ARG A 60 2.96 -22.61 -14.01
N VAL A 61 3.48 -22.67 -15.21
CA VAL A 61 3.76 -21.47 -16.03
C VAL A 61 2.45 -20.94 -16.59
N LEU A 62 2.11 -19.69 -16.24
CA LEU A 62 0.93 -18.97 -16.73
C LEU A 62 1.27 -18.14 -17.97
N PHE A 63 2.49 -17.57 -17.98
CA PHE A 63 3.05 -16.79 -19.08
C PHE A 63 4.55 -17.02 -19.15
N ASP A 64 5.09 -17.16 -20.35
CA ASP A 64 6.51 -17.22 -20.62
C ASP A 64 6.76 -16.78 -22.06
N SER A 65 7.42 -15.63 -22.23
CA SER A 65 7.67 -15.04 -23.55
C SER A 65 8.65 -15.85 -24.40
N GLU A 66 9.61 -16.54 -23.79
CA GLU A 66 10.61 -17.37 -24.50
C GLU A 66 9.99 -18.70 -24.94
N ALA A 67 9.25 -19.35 -24.04
CA ALA A 67 8.54 -20.60 -24.33
C ALA A 67 7.24 -20.38 -25.12
N ARG A 68 6.84 -19.14 -25.39
CA ARG A 68 5.59 -18.76 -26.08
C ARG A 68 4.35 -19.33 -25.40
N ILE A 69 4.33 -19.31 -24.07
CA ILE A 69 3.19 -19.72 -23.24
C ILE A 69 2.43 -18.48 -22.80
N ASP A 70 1.13 -18.40 -23.11
CA ASP A 70 0.21 -17.37 -22.62
C ASP A 70 -1.15 -17.99 -22.35
N LEU A 71 -1.37 -18.44 -21.10
CA LEU A 71 -2.62 -19.05 -20.72
C LEU A 71 -3.74 -18.00 -20.66
N PRO A 72 -4.90 -18.25 -21.26
CA PRO A 72 -6.04 -17.37 -21.15
C PRO A 72 -6.53 -17.27 -19.69
N PRO A 73 -7.22 -16.16 -19.29
CA PRO A 73 -7.66 -15.91 -17.92
C PRO A 73 -8.42 -17.09 -17.28
N GLN A 74 -9.26 -17.78 -18.05
CA GLN A 74 -10.08 -18.90 -17.57
C GLN A 74 -9.25 -20.10 -17.09
N GLN A 75 -8.05 -20.26 -17.61
CA GLN A 75 -7.13 -21.34 -17.26
C GLN A 75 -6.15 -20.97 -16.14
N ARG A 76 -6.01 -19.67 -15.79
CA ARG A 76 -5.02 -19.23 -14.79
C ARG A 76 -5.41 -19.49 -13.34
N ARG A 77 -6.68 -19.77 -13.05
CA ARG A 77 -7.22 -19.95 -11.69
C ARG A 77 -6.92 -18.78 -10.76
N VAL A 78 -7.01 -17.57 -11.30
CA VAL A 78 -6.81 -16.31 -10.59
C VAL A 78 -8.16 -15.75 -10.16
N GLY A 79 -8.28 -15.39 -8.89
CA GLY A 79 -9.40 -14.61 -8.38
C GLY A 79 -9.04 -13.13 -8.42
N TYR A 80 -9.72 -12.30 -9.22
CA TYR A 80 -9.43 -10.88 -9.34
C TYR A 80 -10.61 -10.03 -8.89
N LEU A 81 -10.41 -9.27 -7.83
CA LEU A 81 -11.33 -8.22 -7.40
C LEU A 81 -10.90 -6.90 -8.05
N PHE A 82 -11.70 -6.45 -9.01
CA PHE A 82 -11.52 -5.15 -9.66
C PHE A 82 -12.00 -4.01 -8.77
N GLN A 83 -11.44 -2.83 -8.95
CA GLN A 83 -11.83 -1.61 -8.24
C GLN A 83 -13.32 -1.28 -8.37
N ASN A 84 -13.94 -1.59 -9.52
CA ASN A 84 -15.37 -1.42 -9.79
C ASN A 84 -16.19 -2.70 -9.58
N TYR A 85 -15.62 -3.69 -8.82
CA TYR A 85 -16.21 -5.00 -8.51
C TYR A 85 -16.55 -5.87 -9.73
N ALA A 86 -16.68 -5.32 -10.93
CA ALA A 86 -16.97 -5.98 -12.20
C ALA A 86 -18.08 -7.04 -12.10
N LEU A 87 -19.18 -6.72 -11.40
CA LEU A 87 -20.37 -7.56 -11.39
C LEU A 87 -21.05 -7.53 -12.75
N PHE A 88 -21.65 -8.65 -13.16
CA PHE A 88 -22.45 -8.71 -14.38
C PHE A 88 -23.76 -7.95 -14.16
N PRO A 89 -23.96 -6.78 -14.80
CA PRO A 89 -25.06 -5.87 -14.47
C PRO A 89 -26.44 -6.44 -14.84
N THR A 90 -26.49 -7.35 -15.81
CA THR A 90 -27.70 -8.02 -16.30
C THR A 90 -28.05 -9.30 -15.54
N MET A 91 -27.21 -9.67 -14.55
CA MET A 91 -27.41 -10.86 -13.73
C MET A 91 -27.78 -10.49 -12.30
N THR A 92 -28.66 -11.26 -11.69
CA THR A 92 -28.97 -11.16 -10.25
C THR A 92 -27.78 -11.54 -9.38
N VAL A 93 -27.81 -11.26 -8.08
CA VAL A 93 -26.81 -11.68 -7.10
C VAL A 93 -26.58 -13.19 -7.18
N GLU A 94 -27.66 -13.99 -7.12
CA GLU A 94 -27.60 -15.44 -7.26
C GLU A 94 -26.84 -15.88 -8.53
N LYS A 95 -27.18 -15.29 -9.69
CA LYS A 95 -26.54 -15.62 -10.96
C LYS A 95 -25.07 -15.20 -10.99
N ASN A 96 -24.75 -14.02 -10.45
CA ASN A 96 -23.36 -13.56 -10.31
C ASN A 96 -22.51 -14.55 -9.50
N ILE A 97 -23.04 -15.06 -8.35
CA ILE A 97 -22.35 -16.03 -7.50
C ILE A 97 -22.23 -17.38 -8.20
N LEU A 98 -23.32 -17.88 -8.80
CA LEU A 98 -23.32 -19.16 -9.50
C LEU A 98 -22.32 -19.22 -10.67
N CYS A 99 -22.03 -18.11 -11.33
CA CYS A 99 -20.97 -18.03 -12.34
C CYS A 99 -19.58 -18.37 -11.79
N GLY A 100 -19.35 -18.17 -10.49
CA GLY A 100 -18.11 -18.55 -9.83
C GLY A 100 -17.99 -20.07 -9.59
N ILE A 101 -19.10 -20.78 -9.44
CA ILE A 101 -19.11 -22.21 -9.09
C ILE A 101 -18.88 -23.05 -10.36
N ARG A 102 -17.64 -23.55 -10.52
CA ARG A 102 -17.19 -24.22 -11.75
C ARG A 102 -17.76 -25.64 -11.93
N SER A 103 -17.93 -26.41 -10.86
CA SER A 103 -18.30 -27.84 -10.90
C SER A 103 -19.40 -28.15 -9.89
N GLY A 104 -20.03 -29.34 -10.06
CA GLY A 104 -21.08 -29.83 -9.20
C GLY A 104 -22.45 -29.91 -9.88
N SER A 105 -23.30 -30.77 -9.36
CA SER A 105 -24.71 -30.89 -9.74
C SER A 105 -25.49 -29.62 -9.41
N LYS A 106 -26.67 -29.45 -9.96
CA LYS A 106 -27.54 -28.32 -9.64
C LYS A 106 -27.87 -28.22 -8.14
N ALA A 107 -28.04 -29.39 -7.48
CA ALA A 107 -28.32 -29.43 -6.05
C ALA A 107 -27.12 -28.97 -5.23
N GLU A 108 -25.90 -29.41 -5.55
CA GLU A 108 -24.66 -29.00 -4.88
C GLU A 108 -24.38 -27.51 -5.09
N LYS A 109 -24.59 -27.01 -6.29
CA LYS A 109 -24.45 -25.55 -6.57
C LYS A 109 -25.44 -24.71 -5.76
N ASN A 110 -26.68 -25.15 -5.63
CA ASN A 110 -27.67 -24.45 -4.80
C ASN A 110 -27.33 -24.53 -3.31
N ALA A 111 -26.86 -25.66 -2.81
CA ALA A 111 -26.42 -25.77 -1.42
C ALA A 111 -25.23 -24.87 -1.11
N ALA A 112 -24.23 -24.86 -2.01
CA ALA A 112 -23.07 -23.96 -1.91
C ALA A 112 -23.51 -22.48 -1.96
N LEU A 113 -24.45 -22.12 -2.83
CA LEU A 113 -25.00 -20.77 -2.92
C LEU A 113 -25.67 -20.37 -1.59
N THR A 114 -26.55 -21.19 -1.05
CA THR A 114 -27.27 -20.91 0.22
C THR A 114 -26.28 -20.73 1.38
N ALA A 115 -25.32 -21.63 1.55
CA ALA A 115 -24.30 -21.54 2.58
C ALA A 115 -23.46 -20.25 2.45
N THR A 116 -23.16 -19.88 1.22
CA THR A 116 -22.36 -18.69 0.92
C THR A 116 -23.14 -17.39 1.17
N LEU A 117 -24.41 -17.34 0.75
CA LEU A 117 -25.30 -16.19 1.03
C LEU A 117 -25.39 -15.94 2.53
N HIS A 118 -25.61 -16.99 3.33
CA HIS A 118 -25.64 -16.90 4.79
C HIS A 118 -24.33 -16.38 5.37
N ARG A 119 -23.21 -17.01 5.00
CA ARG A 119 -21.86 -16.64 5.50
C ARG A 119 -21.51 -15.16 5.23
N PHE A 120 -21.92 -14.62 4.07
CA PHE A 120 -21.62 -13.26 3.66
C PHE A 120 -22.77 -12.26 3.92
N ARG A 121 -23.81 -12.67 4.64
CA ARG A 121 -25.00 -11.85 4.97
C ARG A 121 -25.59 -11.19 3.71
N LEU A 122 -25.86 -12.01 2.71
CA LEU A 122 -26.47 -11.62 1.44
C LEU A 122 -27.88 -12.19 1.27
N GLU A 123 -28.44 -12.81 2.33
CA GLU A 123 -29.80 -13.35 2.33
C GLU A 123 -30.82 -12.25 2.02
N GLY A 124 -31.83 -12.59 1.25
CA GLY A 124 -32.87 -11.67 0.80
C GLY A 124 -32.45 -10.74 -0.35
N LEU A 125 -31.18 -10.86 -0.81
CA LEU A 125 -30.68 -10.08 -1.95
C LEU A 125 -30.57 -10.90 -3.25
N GLU A 126 -30.88 -12.20 -3.22
CA GLU A 126 -30.61 -13.18 -4.29
C GLU A 126 -31.13 -12.73 -5.65
N LYS A 127 -32.33 -12.13 -5.66
CA LYS A 127 -33.02 -11.70 -6.90
C LYS A 127 -32.70 -10.26 -7.31
N ARG A 128 -31.93 -9.51 -6.50
CA ARG A 128 -31.54 -8.13 -6.82
C ARG A 128 -30.45 -8.10 -7.89
N TYR A 129 -30.47 -7.04 -8.68
CA TYR A 129 -29.43 -6.71 -9.65
C TYR A 129 -28.36 -5.82 -9.01
N PRO A 130 -27.11 -5.77 -9.54
CA PRO A 130 -26.04 -4.93 -8.99
C PRO A 130 -26.46 -3.48 -8.74
N ALA A 131 -27.20 -2.85 -9.64
CA ALA A 131 -27.67 -1.47 -9.50
C ALA A 131 -28.62 -1.24 -8.29
N GLN A 132 -29.15 -2.30 -7.70
CA GLN A 132 -30.05 -2.26 -6.54
C GLN A 132 -29.31 -2.52 -5.21
N LEU A 133 -27.99 -2.65 -5.26
CA LEU A 133 -27.11 -2.97 -4.13
C LEU A 133 -26.31 -1.74 -3.70
N SER A 134 -26.06 -1.61 -2.41
CA SER A 134 -25.04 -0.67 -1.92
C SER A 134 -23.64 -1.11 -2.36
N GLY A 135 -22.66 -0.19 -2.35
CA GLY A 135 -21.28 -0.49 -2.72
C GLY A 135 -20.70 -1.67 -1.92
N GLY A 136 -20.93 -1.71 -0.61
CA GLY A 136 -20.50 -2.82 0.23
C GLY A 136 -21.22 -4.15 -0.05
N GLN A 137 -22.49 -4.11 -0.49
CA GLN A 137 -23.17 -5.33 -0.95
C GLN A 137 -22.59 -5.82 -2.28
N GLN A 138 -22.33 -4.91 -3.23
CA GLN A 138 -21.69 -5.26 -4.50
C GLN A 138 -20.31 -5.88 -4.28
N GLN A 139 -19.50 -5.31 -3.40
CA GLN A 139 -18.18 -5.83 -3.04
C GLN A 139 -18.29 -7.26 -2.48
N ARG A 140 -19.20 -7.50 -1.52
CA ARG A 140 -19.41 -8.83 -0.95
C ARG A 140 -19.82 -9.85 -2.01
N VAL A 141 -20.71 -9.49 -2.92
CA VAL A 141 -21.10 -10.36 -4.05
C VAL A 141 -19.92 -10.68 -4.95
N ALA A 142 -19.06 -9.69 -5.26
CA ALA A 142 -17.87 -9.90 -6.08
C ALA A 142 -16.85 -10.81 -5.39
N LEU A 143 -16.58 -10.60 -4.10
CA LEU A 143 -15.73 -11.46 -3.30
C LEU A 143 -16.25 -12.90 -3.30
N VAL A 144 -17.52 -13.08 -2.99
CA VAL A 144 -18.17 -14.40 -2.99
C VAL A 144 -18.02 -15.09 -4.34
N ARG A 145 -18.25 -14.39 -5.44
CA ARG A 145 -18.07 -14.94 -6.80
C ARG A 145 -16.63 -15.42 -7.03
N ILE A 146 -15.64 -14.65 -6.58
CA ILE A 146 -14.22 -15.01 -6.67
C ILE A 146 -13.95 -16.30 -5.87
N LEU A 147 -14.45 -16.37 -4.65
CA LEU A 147 -14.20 -17.50 -3.74
C LEU A 147 -14.83 -18.79 -4.23
N CYS A 148 -16.04 -18.69 -4.74
CA CYS A 148 -16.73 -19.84 -5.35
C CYS A 148 -15.97 -20.42 -6.56
N SER A 149 -15.07 -19.65 -7.17
CA SER A 149 -14.22 -20.12 -8.28
C SER A 149 -13.02 -20.96 -7.83
N GLN A 150 -12.79 -21.11 -6.52
CA GLN A 150 -11.66 -21.82 -5.93
C GLN A 150 -10.31 -21.38 -6.55
N PRO A 151 -9.94 -20.11 -6.43
CA PRO A 151 -8.73 -19.58 -7.04
C PRO A 151 -7.49 -20.14 -6.33
N GLU A 152 -6.36 -20.19 -7.05
CA GLU A 152 -5.04 -20.53 -6.49
C GLU A 152 -4.28 -19.27 -6.02
N VAL A 153 -4.70 -18.07 -6.46
CA VAL A 153 -4.19 -16.75 -6.05
C VAL A 153 -5.33 -15.75 -6.06
N ILE A 154 -5.33 -14.82 -5.10
CA ILE A 154 -6.29 -13.71 -5.05
C ILE A 154 -5.57 -12.40 -5.33
N LEU A 155 -6.12 -11.59 -6.23
CA LEU A 155 -5.65 -10.26 -6.59
C LEU A 155 -6.72 -9.24 -6.17
N LEU A 156 -6.36 -8.32 -5.29
CA LEU A 156 -7.25 -7.27 -4.77
C LEU A 156 -6.77 -5.90 -5.27
N ASP A 157 -7.53 -5.29 -6.14
CA ASP A 157 -7.20 -3.98 -6.73
C ASP A 157 -8.02 -2.88 -6.06
N GLU A 158 -7.40 -2.20 -5.10
CA GLU A 158 -8.02 -1.15 -4.28
C GLU A 158 -9.39 -1.55 -3.70
N PRO A 159 -9.46 -2.63 -2.90
CA PRO A 159 -10.72 -3.26 -2.53
C PRO A 159 -11.70 -2.34 -1.82
N PHE A 160 -11.24 -1.24 -1.19
CA PHE A 160 -12.08 -0.36 -0.38
C PHE A 160 -12.13 1.09 -0.86
N SER A 161 -11.57 1.40 -2.03
CA SER A 161 -11.45 2.79 -2.53
C SER A 161 -12.80 3.50 -2.79
N ALA A 162 -13.85 2.73 -3.05
CA ALA A 162 -15.19 3.26 -3.36
C ALA A 162 -16.14 3.32 -2.14
N LEU A 163 -15.63 3.09 -0.93
CA LEU A 163 -16.43 3.02 0.29
C LEU A 163 -16.17 4.22 1.21
N ASP A 164 -17.21 4.65 1.91
CA ASP A 164 -17.05 5.58 3.02
C ASP A 164 -16.29 4.93 4.20
N SER A 165 -15.70 5.75 5.06
CA SER A 165 -14.81 5.30 6.14
C SER A 165 -15.47 4.37 7.16
N TYR A 166 -16.78 4.50 7.39
CA TYR A 166 -17.51 3.67 8.35
C TYR A 166 -17.76 2.26 7.81
N LEU A 167 -18.25 2.16 6.57
CA LEU A 167 -18.47 0.87 5.90
C LEU A 167 -17.17 0.16 5.59
N LYS A 168 -16.10 0.92 5.29
CA LYS A 168 -14.77 0.41 5.02
C LYS A 168 -14.26 -0.47 6.16
N TRP A 169 -14.33 -0.01 7.40
CA TRP A 169 -13.80 -0.74 8.56
C TRP A 169 -14.48 -2.10 8.78
N ASP A 170 -15.83 -2.15 8.75
CA ASP A 170 -16.57 -3.40 8.90
C ASP A 170 -16.29 -4.41 7.78
N LEU A 171 -16.12 -3.92 6.56
CA LEU A 171 -15.80 -4.76 5.41
C LEU A 171 -14.36 -5.23 5.40
N GLU A 172 -13.42 -4.39 5.86
CA GLU A 172 -12.01 -4.75 6.00
C GLU A 172 -11.84 -5.91 6.98
N LEU A 173 -12.48 -5.85 8.15
CA LEU A 173 -12.47 -6.94 9.13
C LEU A 173 -13.02 -8.25 8.54
N LYS A 174 -14.18 -8.18 7.87
CA LYS A 174 -14.78 -9.38 7.24
C LYS A 174 -13.95 -9.96 6.11
N LEU A 175 -13.27 -9.12 5.35
CA LEU A 175 -12.35 -9.58 4.32
C LEU A 175 -11.12 -10.23 4.94
N SER A 176 -10.54 -9.63 5.99
CA SER A 176 -9.40 -10.20 6.71
C SER A 176 -9.72 -11.59 7.27
N ASP A 177 -10.82 -11.73 8.02
CA ASP A 177 -11.29 -13.03 8.57
C ASP A 177 -11.41 -14.09 7.48
N PHE A 178 -11.83 -13.66 6.29
CA PHE A 178 -11.95 -14.55 5.16
C PHE A 178 -10.58 -14.97 4.59
N LEU A 179 -9.67 -13.99 4.39
CA LEU A 179 -8.36 -14.20 3.79
C LEU A 179 -7.43 -15.01 4.70
N GLU A 180 -7.62 -14.98 6.03
CA GLU A 180 -6.86 -15.81 6.97
C GLU A 180 -6.97 -17.31 6.69
N ASN A 181 -8.11 -17.76 6.13
CA ASN A 181 -8.36 -19.16 5.78
C ASN A 181 -7.95 -19.49 4.33
N PHE A 182 -7.43 -18.53 3.58
CA PHE A 182 -6.98 -18.77 2.21
C PHE A 182 -5.53 -19.26 2.20
N SER A 183 -5.30 -20.41 1.61
CA SER A 183 -3.99 -21.09 1.62
C SER A 183 -3.08 -20.71 0.44
N GLY A 184 -3.47 -19.76 -0.41
CA GLY A 184 -2.69 -19.27 -1.56
C GLY A 184 -2.07 -17.91 -1.34
N PRO A 185 -1.23 -17.41 -2.28
CA PRO A 185 -0.74 -16.05 -2.28
C PRO A 185 -1.88 -15.07 -2.52
N ILE A 186 -1.81 -13.91 -1.83
CA ILE A 186 -2.73 -12.79 -2.00
C ILE A 186 -1.92 -11.57 -2.39
N LEU A 187 -2.27 -10.91 -3.49
CA LEU A 187 -1.73 -9.61 -3.85
C LEU A 187 -2.75 -8.53 -3.52
N TRP A 188 -2.31 -7.53 -2.75
CA TRP A 188 -3.14 -6.43 -2.29
C TRP A 188 -2.62 -5.10 -2.82
N VAL A 189 -3.37 -4.45 -3.67
CA VAL A 189 -3.09 -3.08 -4.11
C VAL A 189 -3.91 -2.11 -3.27
N SER A 190 -3.26 -1.17 -2.61
CA SER A 190 -3.90 -0.06 -1.92
C SER A 190 -2.98 1.17 -1.90
N HIS A 191 -3.57 2.36 -1.81
CA HIS A 191 -2.89 3.61 -1.52
C HIS A 191 -2.99 3.98 -0.03
N ASP A 192 -3.80 3.25 0.74
CA ASP A 192 -3.97 3.44 2.18
C ASP A 192 -2.94 2.61 2.96
N ARG A 193 -2.03 3.31 3.63
CA ARG A 193 -0.97 2.71 4.46
C ARG A 193 -1.52 1.90 5.63
N GLY A 194 -2.64 2.35 6.20
CA GLY A 194 -3.30 1.66 7.30
C GLY A 194 -3.83 0.29 6.86
N GLU A 195 -4.46 0.20 5.68
CA GLU A 195 -4.88 -1.08 5.09
C GLU A 195 -3.69 -2.03 4.91
N VAL A 196 -2.60 -1.53 4.30
CA VAL A 196 -1.40 -2.33 4.06
C VAL A 196 -0.81 -2.84 5.37
N PHE A 197 -0.73 -1.96 6.39
CA PHE A 197 -0.17 -2.32 7.70
C PHE A 197 -0.99 -3.39 8.43
N ARG A 198 -2.33 -3.32 8.34
CA ARG A 198 -3.22 -4.26 9.03
C ARG A 198 -3.36 -5.60 8.31
N ASN A 199 -3.32 -5.62 6.97
CA ASN A 199 -3.73 -6.78 6.19
C ASN A 199 -2.59 -7.50 5.47
N CYS A 200 -1.41 -6.88 5.35
CA CYS A 200 -0.30 -7.46 4.61
C CYS A 200 0.84 -7.87 5.54
N LYS A 201 1.67 -8.81 5.10
CA LYS A 201 2.90 -9.22 5.80
C LYS A 201 4.15 -8.62 5.18
N ARG A 202 4.15 -8.49 3.87
CA ARG A 202 5.25 -7.95 3.08
C ARG A 202 4.73 -6.96 2.06
N VAL A 203 5.63 -6.15 1.53
CA VAL A 203 5.31 -5.13 0.53
C VAL A 203 6.35 -5.12 -0.58
N CYS A 204 5.90 -5.14 -1.81
CA CYS A 204 6.71 -4.83 -2.98
C CYS A 204 6.46 -3.36 -3.37
N ILE A 205 7.51 -2.57 -3.40
CA ILE A 205 7.44 -1.16 -3.78
C ILE A 205 7.57 -1.05 -5.29
N LEU A 206 6.62 -0.37 -5.90
CA LEU A 206 6.68 0.02 -7.31
C LEU A 206 6.89 1.53 -7.41
N ASP A 207 7.90 1.93 -8.14
CA ASP A 207 8.17 3.32 -8.45
C ASP A 207 8.47 3.49 -9.94
N GLN A 208 7.82 4.45 -10.60
CA GLN A 208 7.98 4.75 -12.03
C GLN A 208 7.98 3.52 -12.96
N GLY A 209 7.13 2.54 -12.67
CA GLY A 209 7.02 1.31 -13.45
C GLY A 209 7.95 0.18 -13.04
N ALA A 210 8.91 0.42 -12.15
CA ALA A 210 9.88 -0.58 -11.72
C ALA A 210 9.65 -1.05 -10.28
N SER A 211 9.89 -2.34 -10.01
CA SER A 211 9.92 -2.85 -8.64
C SER A 211 11.25 -2.50 -7.96
N GLN A 212 11.17 -1.88 -6.79
CA GLN A 212 12.32 -1.47 -5.96
C GLN A 212 12.71 -2.53 -4.92
N GLY A 213 12.09 -3.70 -4.97
CA GLY A 213 12.30 -4.79 -4.02
C GLY A 213 11.08 -5.12 -3.18
N THR A 214 11.22 -6.17 -2.37
CA THR A 214 10.18 -6.63 -1.45
C THR A 214 10.69 -6.56 -0.02
N PHE A 215 9.92 -5.94 0.85
CA PHE A 215 10.28 -5.60 2.22
C PHE A 215 9.25 -6.17 3.20
N THR A 216 9.66 -6.40 4.43
CA THR A 216 8.72 -6.57 5.53
C THR A 216 8.06 -5.24 5.88
N LEU A 217 6.90 -5.27 6.52
CA LEU A 217 6.25 -4.03 6.99
C LEU A 217 7.14 -3.26 7.96
N ARG A 218 7.91 -3.97 8.81
CA ARG A 218 8.86 -3.34 9.73
C ARG A 218 9.92 -2.54 8.97
N GLN A 219 10.56 -3.13 7.97
CA GLN A 219 11.54 -2.43 7.14
C GLN A 219 10.94 -1.20 6.49
N LEU A 220 9.74 -1.33 5.87
CA LEU A 220 9.08 -0.19 5.23
C LEU A 220 8.75 0.94 6.20
N PHE A 221 8.13 0.61 7.34
CA PHE A 221 7.58 1.64 8.23
C PHE A 221 8.59 2.16 9.27
N HIS A 222 9.62 1.41 9.63
CA HIS A 222 10.59 1.82 10.64
C HIS A 222 11.98 2.11 10.07
N GLU A 223 12.43 1.37 9.07
CA GLU A 223 13.80 1.42 8.56
C GLU A 223 13.82 1.47 7.02
N PRO A 224 13.10 2.41 6.37
CA PRO A 224 13.14 2.51 4.91
C PRO A 224 14.55 2.89 4.44
N GLU A 225 15.04 2.20 3.42
CA GLU A 225 16.39 2.44 2.87
C GLU A 225 16.39 3.37 1.65
N THR A 226 15.23 3.59 1.01
CA THR A 226 15.11 4.42 -0.19
C THR A 226 14.13 5.57 0.03
N GLU A 227 14.31 6.66 -0.74
CA GLU A 227 13.37 7.79 -0.72
C GLU A 227 11.93 7.35 -1.03
N ALA A 228 11.74 6.49 -2.04
CA ALA A 228 10.42 5.97 -2.40
C ALA A 228 9.77 5.23 -1.23
N ALA A 229 10.51 4.35 -0.54
CA ALA A 229 10.02 3.64 0.65
C ALA A 229 9.67 4.61 1.78
N ALA A 230 10.53 5.59 2.06
CA ALA A 230 10.30 6.60 3.10
C ALA A 230 9.05 7.44 2.81
N ARG A 231 8.88 7.94 1.57
CA ARG A 231 7.69 8.69 1.14
C ARG A 231 6.42 7.86 1.23
N LEU A 232 6.46 6.63 0.75
CA LEU A 232 5.33 5.70 0.80
C LEU A 232 4.96 5.31 2.22
N SER A 233 5.93 5.20 3.14
CA SER A 233 5.66 4.95 4.57
C SER A 233 5.25 6.21 5.35
N GLY A 234 5.20 7.39 4.70
CA GLY A 234 4.66 8.63 5.27
C GLY A 234 5.68 9.63 5.77
N CYS A 235 6.94 9.43 5.52
CA CYS A 235 7.93 10.47 5.77
C CYS A 235 7.66 11.68 4.88
N LYS A 236 7.58 12.86 5.46
CA LYS A 236 7.28 14.12 4.76
C LYS A 236 8.49 15.04 4.69
N ASN A 237 9.42 14.91 5.64
CA ASN A 237 10.65 15.68 5.68
C ASN A 237 11.76 14.79 5.12
N ILE A 238 12.15 15.00 3.88
CA ILE A 238 13.27 14.31 3.23
C ILE A 238 14.11 15.38 2.53
N VAL A 239 15.38 15.43 2.86
CA VAL A 239 16.36 16.38 2.31
C VAL A 239 17.67 15.66 2.02
N GLU A 240 18.51 16.29 1.18
CA GLU A 240 19.88 15.84 0.94
C GLU A 240 20.66 15.78 2.24
N ALA A 241 21.49 14.74 2.37
CA ALA A 241 22.31 14.50 3.54
C ALA A 241 23.73 14.11 3.14
N VAL A 242 24.69 14.65 3.90
CA VAL A 242 26.11 14.32 3.77
C VAL A 242 26.56 13.59 5.03
N PRO A 243 27.04 12.33 4.91
CA PRO A 243 27.57 11.57 6.04
C PRO A 243 28.72 12.31 6.76
N ALA A 244 28.65 12.35 8.10
CA ALA A 244 29.66 12.95 8.96
C ALA A 244 29.94 12.07 10.21
N GLY A 245 30.55 10.90 10.02
CA GLY A 245 30.84 9.95 11.09
C GLY A 245 29.58 9.28 11.65
N SER A 246 29.16 9.62 12.86
CA SER A 246 27.90 9.17 13.50
C SER A 246 26.74 10.18 13.33
N ALA A 247 26.93 11.17 12.49
CA ALA A 247 25.95 12.22 12.22
C ALA A 247 25.73 12.40 10.72
N VAL A 248 24.68 13.13 10.35
CA VAL A 248 24.43 13.61 8.96
C VAL A 248 24.31 15.12 8.97
N THR A 249 25.00 15.77 8.05
CA THR A 249 24.80 17.19 7.76
C THR A 249 23.71 17.34 6.71
N LEU A 250 22.78 18.26 6.96
CA LEU A 250 21.64 18.59 6.10
C LEU A 250 21.82 20.00 5.53
N PRO A 251 22.46 20.16 4.36
CA PRO A 251 22.85 21.48 3.86
C PRO A 251 21.66 22.41 3.66
N ALA A 252 20.52 21.87 3.20
CA ALA A 252 19.31 22.65 2.98
C ALA A 252 18.77 23.31 4.26
N TRP A 253 18.96 22.69 5.41
CA TRP A 253 18.50 23.19 6.71
C TRP A 253 19.59 23.82 7.57
N GLY A 254 20.87 23.76 7.14
CA GLY A 254 22.01 24.23 7.94
C GLY A 254 22.21 23.44 9.24
N LEU A 255 21.75 22.20 9.29
CA LEU A 255 21.74 21.36 10.51
C LEU A 255 22.68 20.18 10.40
N THR A 256 23.19 19.72 11.55
CA THR A 256 23.84 18.42 11.69
C THR A 256 23.10 17.61 12.75
N LEU A 257 22.59 16.44 12.37
CA LEU A 257 21.82 15.57 13.26
C LEU A 257 22.63 14.35 13.64
N ASN A 258 22.69 14.05 14.94
CA ASN A 258 23.27 12.83 15.48
C ASN A 258 22.37 11.63 15.11
N CYS A 259 22.98 10.54 14.62
CA CYS A 259 22.27 9.30 14.22
C CYS A 259 22.49 8.16 15.23
N GLY A 260 23.31 8.38 16.28
CA GLY A 260 23.58 7.38 17.32
C GLY A 260 24.32 6.12 16.84
N LYS A 261 24.66 6.05 15.55
CA LYS A 261 25.37 4.94 14.91
C LYS A 261 26.19 5.47 13.73
N PRO A 262 27.24 4.75 13.29
CA PRO A 262 27.98 5.12 12.09
C PRO A 262 27.06 5.23 10.89
N VAL A 263 27.19 6.32 10.11
CA VAL A 263 26.40 6.57 8.91
C VAL A 263 27.12 5.98 7.71
N PRO A 264 26.45 5.10 6.92
CA PRO A 264 27.04 4.55 5.69
C PRO A 264 27.42 5.64 4.67
N ALA A 265 28.51 5.46 3.96
CA ALA A 265 29.01 6.43 2.99
C ALA A 265 28.14 6.57 1.73
N ASP A 266 27.26 5.60 1.48
CA ASP A 266 26.30 5.57 0.37
C ASP A 266 24.98 6.31 0.66
N VAL A 267 24.79 6.82 1.87
CA VAL A 267 23.64 7.69 2.24
C VAL A 267 23.70 8.99 1.45
N ARG A 268 22.59 9.36 0.84
CA ARG A 268 22.43 10.59 0.04
C ARG A 268 21.35 11.52 0.59
N GLN A 269 20.41 10.99 1.34
CA GLN A 269 19.29 11.74 1.90
C GLN A 269 19.04 11.33 3.35
N ALA A 270 18.44 12.23 4.12
CA ALA A 270 17.89 11.92 5.43
C ALA A 270 16.41 12.24 5.49
N GLY A 271 15.68 11.37 6.18
CA GLY A 271 14.25 11.53 6.41
C GLY A 271 13.92 11.70 7.89
N ILE A 272 12.95 12.55 8.20
CA ILE A 272 12.41 12.72 9.56
C ILE A 272 10.89 12.66 9.49
N ARG A 273 10.27 11.79 10.29
CA ARG A 273 8.81 11.76 10.35
C ARG A 273 8.29 12.98 11.11
N ALA A 274 7.24 13.61 10.60
CA ALA A 274 6.70 14.83 11.18
C ALA A 274 6.32 14.71 12.67
N ARG A 275 5.93 13.52 13.12
CA ARG A 275 5.60 13.21 14.53
C ARG A 275 6.83 12.99 15.42
N HIS A 276 8.01 12.83 14.84
CA HIS A 276 9.27 12.66 15.56
C HIS A 276 10.04 13.96 15.70
N VAL A 277 9.51 15.05 15.18
CA VAL A 277 9.98 16.42 15.41
C VAL A 277 9.35 16.90 16.71
N MET A 278 10.14 17.03 17.76
CA MET A 278 9.66 17.30 19.13
C MET A 278 10.06 18.69 19.58
N THR A 279 9.16 19.37 20.29
CA THR A 279 9.48 20.62 20.99
C THR A 279 10.22 20.32 22.30
N VAL A 280 11.27 21.06 22.57
CA VAL A 280 12.10 20.88 23.77
C VAL A 280 12.44 22.23 24.40
N PRO A 281 12.83 22.29 25.69
CA PRO A 281 13.34 23.51 26.30
C PRO A 281 14.62 23.99 25.64
N GLU A 282 14.85 25.31 25.67
CA GLU A 282 16.13 25.92 25.31
C GLU A 282 17.28 25.29 26.11
N GLY A 283 18.43 25.08 25.44
CA GLY A 283 19.60 24.46 26.05
C GLY A 283 19.57 22.93 26.11
N THR A 284 18.53 22.27 25.58
CA THR A 284 18.51 20.81 25.39
C THR A 284 19.62 20.38 24.43
N PRO A 285 20.43 19.35 24.76
CA PRO A 285 21.46 18.84 23.84
C PRO A 285 20.87 18.45 22.47
N ASP A 286 21.62 18.74 21.39
CA ASP A 286 21.23 18.46 20.00
C ASP A 286 19.95 19.20 19.55
N ALA A 287 19.43 20.15 20.33
CA ALA A 287 18.31 20.98 19.93
C ALA A 287 18.75 22.12 19.00
N PHE A 288 17.88 22.49 18.09
CA PHE A 288 18.06 23.61 17.17
C PHE A 288 16.82 24.50 17.16
N TYR A 289 17.03 25.80 16.91
CA TYR A 289 15.94 26.76 16.86
C TYR A 289 15.29 26.80 15.49
N CYS A 290 13.95 26.94 15.47
CA CYS A 290 13.15 27.10 14.26
C CYS A 290 12.15 28.23 14.43
N THR A 291 11.98 29.05 13.40
CA THR A 291 10.84 29.99 13.29
C THR A 291 9.60 29.29 12.78
N VAL A 292 8.43 29.71 13.27
CA VAL A 292 7.13 29.19 12.84
C VAL A 292 6.67 29.97 11.60
N GLU A 293 6.68 29.31 10.45
CA GLU A 293 6.26 29.94 9.18
C GLU A 293 4.75 29.81 8.95
N ARG A 294 4.19 28.65 9.29
CA ARG A 294 2.77 28.39 9.06
C ARG A 294 2.22 27.33 10.00
N VAL A 295 0.99 27.55 10.46
CA VAL A 295 0.23 26.61 11.28
C VAL A 295 -1.04 26.19 10.52
N ILE A 296 -1.26 24.88 10.40
CA ILE A 296 -2.42 24.30 9.74
C ILE A 296 -3.12 23.40 10.76
N GLN A 297 -4.36 23.73 11.11
CA GLN A 297 -5.15 22.91 12.01
C GLN A 297 -5.89 21.83 11.21
N ASP A 298 -5.76 20.60 11.66
CA ASP A 298 -6.53 19.46 11.19
C ASP A 298 -7.49 19.00 12.29
N VAL A 299 -8.31 17.98 12.04
CA VAL A 299 -9.37 17.54 12.96
C VAL A 299 -8.81 17.20 14.34
N PHE A 300 -7.74 16.44 14.42
CA PHE A 300 -7.14 15.99 15.69
C PHE A 300 -5.74 16.51 15.91
N THR A 301 -5.05 16.89 14.85
CA THR A 301 -3.64 17.29 14.89
C THR A 301 -3.44 18.73 14.43
N THR A 302 -2.28 19.28 14.74
CA THR A 302 -1.80 20.55 14.21
C THR A 302 -0.52 20.29 13.44
N ILE A 303 -0.46 20.77 12.21
CA ILE A 303 0.72 20.72 11.37
C ILE A 303 1.39 22.09 11.45
N VAL A 304 2.65 22.09 11.85
CA VAL A 304 3.46 23.31 11.93
C VAL A 304 4.58 23.21 10.91
N LEU A 305 4.69 24.19 10.06
CA LEU A 305 5.80 24.33 9.10
C LEU A 305 6.83 25.26 9.71
N LEU A 306 8.02 24.76 9.89
CA LEU A 306 9.12 25.37 10.60
C LEU A 306 10.27 25.68 9.65
N ARG A 307 10.95 26.79 9.85
CA ARG A 307 12.21 27.12 9.20
C ARG A 307 13.34 27.02 10.23
N PRO A 308 14.26 26.07 10.08
CA PRO A 308 15.45 26.00 10.93
C PRO A 308 16.30 27.25 10.79
N GLU A 309 16.89 27.72 11.89
CA GLU A 309 17.88 28.79 11.87
C GLU A 309 19.13 28.33 11.08
N GLY A 310 19.56 29.10 10.11
CA GLY A 310 20.64 28.70 9.19
C GLY A 310 20.18 27.95 7.94
N ALA A 311 18.87 27.75 7.73
CA ALA A 311 18.36 27.15 6.51
C ALA A 311 18.68 28.00 5.28
N ALA A 312 19.08 27.35 4.18
CA ALA A 312 19.35 27.99 2.91
C ALA A 312 18.09 28.68 2.35
N ASP A 313 18.28 29.73 1.53
CA ASP A 313 17.17 30.37 0.85
C ASP A 313 16.42 29.38 -0.05
N GLY A 314 15.09 29.35 0.07
CA GLY A 314 14.25 28.42 -0.69
C GLY A 314 14.27 26.95 -0.19
N ALA A 315 14.96 26.65 0.91
CA ALA A 315 14.94 25.32 1.50
C ALA A 315 13.52 24.86 1.86
N PRO A 316 13.21 23.56 1.73
CA PRO A 316 11.93 23.04 2.16
C PRO A 316 11.73 23.24 3.66
N LEU A 317 10.52 23.61 4.07
CA LEU A 317 10.17 23.77 5.48
C LEU A 317 10.15 22.42 6.18
N LEU A 318 10.60 22.38 7.43
CA LEU A 318 10.50 21.21 8.31
C LEU A 318 9.05 21.12 8.80
N ARG A 319 8.37 20.02 8.49
CA ARG A 319 7.02 19.75 8.95
C ARG A 319 7.05 19.02 10.31
N MET A 320 6.42 19.62 11.29
CA MET A 320 6.10 19.01 12.57
C MET A 320 4.60 18.71 12.65
N GLU A 321 4.24 17.60 13.31
CA GLU A 321 2.85 17.20 13.53
C GLU A 321 2.68 16.80 14.99
N LEU A 322 1.76 17.48 15.70
CA LEU A 322 1.50 17.26 17.11
C LEU A 322 -0.01 17.30 17.40
N GLU A 323 -0.43 16.82 18.57
CA GLU A 323 -1.82 16.90 18.98
C GLU A 323 -2.27 18.37 19.14
N ARG A 324 -3.56 18.65 18.89
CA ARG A 324 -4.09 20.03 18.97
C ARG A 324 -3.91 20.66 20.35
N ASP A 325 -4.03 19.86 21.40
CA ASP A 325 -3.92 20.36 22.77
C ASP A 325 -2.49 20.66 23.15
N ASP A 326 -1.51 19.90 22.64
CA ASP A 326 -0.09 20.20 22.82
C ASP A 326 0.29 21.51 22.13
N TRP A 327 -0.23 21.74 20.89
CA TRP A 327 -0.03 23.04 20.24
C TRP A 327 -0.63 24.21 21.02
N ARG A 328 -1.83 24.04 21.58
CA ARG A 328 -2.46 25.09 22.40
C ARG A 328 -1.66 25.43 23.64
N ARG A 329 -1.02 24.45 24.28
CA ARG A 329 -0.16 24.65 25.47
C ARG A 329 1.07 25.48 25.16
N LEU A 330 1.58 25.44 23.92
CA LEU A 330 2.71 26.25 23.46
C LEU A 330 2.36 27.73 23.25
N ASN A 331 1.07 28.12 23.35
CA ASN A 331 0.58 29.50 23.29
C ASN A 331 0.99 30.27 22.03
N ARG A 332 0.96 29.62 20.86
CA ARG A 332 1.26 30.19 19.51
C ARG A 332 2.63 30.89 19.44
N PRO A 333 3.71 30.21 19.67
CA PRO A 333 5.04 30.79 19.64
C PRO A 333 5.42 31.25 18.22
N GLU A 334 6.28 32.29 18.13
CA GLU A 334 6.90 32.71 16.87
C GLU A 334 8.06 31.80 16.48
N GLY A 335 8.65 31.11 17.44
CA GLY A 335 9.72 30.14 17.25
C GLY A 335 9.75 29.07 18.32
N LEU A 336 10.44 27.99 18.04
CA LEU A 336 10.49 26.79 18.85
C LEU A 336 11.90 26.18 18.86
N TRP A 337 12.32 25.68 20.02
CA TRP A 337 13.44 24.77 20.12
C TRP A 337 12.96 23.36 19.79
N ILE A 338 13.63 22.72 18.85
CA ILE A 338 13.26 21.43 18.26
C ILE A 338 14.39 20.42 18.49
N ALA A 339 14.01 19.18 18.79
CA ALA A 339 14.94 18.05 18.79
C ALA A 339 14.38 16.88 17.99
N VAL A 340 15.28 16.08 17.43
CA VAL A 340 15.00 14.81 16.76
C VAL A 340 15.87 13.74 17.44
N GLN A 341 15.25 12.65 17.89
CA GLN A 341 16.02 11.58 18.51
C GLN A 341 16.92 10.88 17.46
N PRO A 342 18.15 10.49 17.80
CA PRO A 342 19.09 9.85 16.87
C PRO A 342 18.51 8.64 16.11
N ARG A 343 17.67 7.84 16.79
CA ARG A 343 17.00 6.67 16.21
C ARG A 343 15.90 7.00 15.21
N ASP A 344 15.42 8.25 15.19
CA ASP A 344 14.31 8.70 14.36
C ASP A 344 14.78 9.36 13.05
N VAL A 345 16.09 9.46 12.86
CA VAL A 345 16.72 9.91 11.62
C VAL A 345 16.79 8.72 10.65
N LEU A 346 16.03 8.78 9.58
CA LEU A 346 16.04 7.78 8.50
C LEU A 346 17.20 8.09 7.55
N LEU A 347 18.04 7.09 7.30
CA LEU A 347 19.19 7.18 6.40
C LEU A 347 18.84 6.54 5.06
N LEU A 348 18.78 7.35 3.99
CA LEU A 348 18.28 6.93 2.68
C LEU A 348 19.43 6.94 1.65
N LYS A 349 19.43 5.93 0.78
CA LYS A 349 20.40 5.72 -0.30
C LYS A 349 19.91 6.25 -1.63
#